data_c91717be8a3287b8c345db28c1bf06c1
#
_entry.id   c91717be8a3287b8c345db28c1bf06c1
#
_cell.length_a   1.000
_cell.length_b   1.000
_cell.length_c   1.000
_cell.angle_alpha   90.00
_cell.angle_beta   90.00
_cell.angle_gamma   90.00
#
_symmetry.space_group_name_H-M   'P 1'
#
loop_
_entity.id
_entity.type
_entity.pdbx_description
1 polymer ?
#
loop_
_entity_poly.entity_id
_entity_poly.type
_entity_poly.pdbx_seq_one_letter_code
_entity_poly.pdbx_strand_id
1 'polypeptide(L)'
;MKTTDLKSIKSIVLSFLYFDIEETEFSPIIVTHPIFESGIVMLPNSNKPYNILEDEDAYNEIIECYKNRIKKANSIDTLFYMIRKSYKLTFIKFIEKYLSIEDLSTLLAEAWTSSENPNQDVNVSLTQLTRMFKKTNKKYLMTEEEYEIYNNLPETFTVYRGVASGRNPKGMSWTQSLEVAKWFSNRFNYGNKGYIQQATANKKDVLAYFNRRDEDEIVINVKNLNDICIL
;
A
#
# COMPACT_ATOMS: atom_id res chain seq x y z
N MET A 1 23.04 -13.02 4.33
CA MET A 1 21.87 -12.23 3.88
C MET A 1 21.78 -10.98 4.74
N LYS A 2 21.32 -9.88 4.19
CA LYS A 2 21.12 -8.64 4.97
C LYS A 2 19.94 -8.84 5.93
N THR A 3 20.16 -8.56 7.21
CA THR A 3 19.10 -8.54 8.23
C THR A 3 18.45 -7.16 8.29
N THR A 4 17.19 -7.12 8.72
CA THR A 4 16.46 -5.87 8.92
C THR A 4 17.05 -5.07 10.08
N ASP A 5 17.34 -3.79 9.83
CA ASP A 5 17.85 -2.84 10.84
C ASP A 5 16.67 -2.16 11.57
N LEU A 6 16.15 -2.83 12.59
CA LEU A 6 15.05 -2.29 13.39
C LEU A 6 15.39 -0.99 14.11
N LYS A 7 16.69 -0.75 14.45
CA LYS A 7 17.09 0.47 15.13
C LYS A 7 16.87 1.69 14.26
N SER A 8 17.34 1.63 13.01
CA SER A 8 17.14 2.73 12.05
C SER A 8 15.65 2.92 11.70
N ILE A 9 14.91 1.83 11.58
CA ILE A 9 13.47 1.89 11.28
C ILE A 9 12.69 2.52 12.43
N LYS A 10 12.98 2.18 13.69
CA LYS A 10 12.38 2.83 14.87
C LYS A 10 12.58 4.34 14.86
N SER A 11 13.76 4.82 14.46
CA SER A 11 14.03 6.26 14.36
C SER A 11 13.14 6.93 13.30
N ILE A 12 12.85 6.25 12.19
CA ILE A 12 11.94 6.76 11.14
C ILE A 12 10.50 6.77 11.65
N VAL A 13 10.04 5.71 12.33
CA VAL A 13 8.68 5.68 12.90
C VAL A 13 8.50 6.76 13.95
N LEU A 14 9.55 7.03 14.77
CA LEU A 14 9.55 8.15 15.70
C LEU A 14 9.43 9.50 14.99
N SER A 15 10.11 9.68 13.85
CA SER A 15 9.94 10.91 13.05
C SER A 15 8.51 11.05 12.50
N PHE A 16 7.89 9.95 12.09
CA PHE A 16 6.49 9.95 11.63
C PHE A 16 5.51 10.30 12.74
N LEU A 17 5.82 9.94 13.99
CA LEU A 17 4.99 10.25 15.15
C LEU A 17 4.89 11.76 15.42
N TYR A 18 5.87 12.54 15.00
CA TYR A 18 5.93 13.99 15.18
C TYR A 18 5.55 14.79 13.93
N PHE A 19 4.92 14.16 12.95
CA PHE A 19 4.30 14.93 11.86
C PHE A 19 3.12 15.71 12.41
N ASP A 20 2.79 16.84 11.75
CA ASP A 20 1.63 17.63 12.10
C ASP A 20 0.35 16.79 11.92
N ILE A 21 -0.57 16.92 12.85
CA ILE A 21 -1.89 16.31 12.78
C ILE A 21 -2.83 17.32 12.14
N GLU A 22 -3.26 17.04 10.90
CA GLU A 22 -4.13 17.94 10.14
C GLU A 22 -5.56 17.42 10.13
N GLU A 23 -6.53 18.28 10.43
CA GLU A 23 -7.95 17.98 10.25
C GLU A 23 -8.30 17.77 8.78
N THR A 24 -9.32 16.94 8.52
CA THR A 24 -9.84 16.76 7.16
C THR A 24 -11.08 17.62 6.94
N GLU A 25 -11.27 18.13 5.71
CA GLU A 25 -12.43 18.98 5.36
C GLU A 25 -13.79 18.29 5.57
N PHE A 26 -13.84 16.95 5.54
CA PHE A 26 -15.09 16.20 5.64
C PHE A 26 -15.42 15.70 7.05
N SER A 27 -14.51 15.83 8.01
CA SER A 27 -14.78 15.44 9.40
C SER A 27 -13.79 16.10 10.36
N PRO A 28 -14.28 16.75 11.45
CA PRO A 28 -13.43 17.37 12.46
C PRO A 28 -12.70 16.35 13.35
N ILE A 29 -13.09 15.07 13.30
CA ILE A 29 -12.46 14.03 14.11
C ILE A 29 -11.50 13.14 13.33
N ILE A 30 -11.61 13.10 12.00
CA ILE A 30 -10.70 12.34 11.14
C ILE A 30 -9.53 13.23 10.76
N VAL A 31 -8.32 12.71 10.93
CA VAL A 31 -7.10 13.49 10.69
C VAL A 31 -6.22 12.87 9.61
N THR A 32 -5.43 13.71 8.98
CA THR A 32 -4.34 13.33 8.08
C THR A 32 -3.06 13.21 8.89
N HIS A 33 -2.67 11.97 9.21
CA HIS A 33 -1.44 11.68 9.94
C HIS A 33 -1.00 10.23 9.68
N PRO A 34 0.31 9.90 9.65
CA PRO A 34 0.79 8.54 9.38
C PRO A 34 0.38 7.49 10.42
N ILE A 35 0.13 7.89 11.67
CA ILE A 35 -0.15 6.98 12.79
C ILE A 35 -1.58 7.18 13.34
N PHE A 36 -2.02 8.43 13.52
CA PHE A 36 -3.34 8.72 14.06
C PHE A 36 -4.41 8.74 12.96
N GLU A 37 -5.55 8.07 13.20
CA GLU A 37 -6.73 8.12 12.32
C GLU A 37 -7.72 9.21 12.75
N SER A 38 -7.67 9.56 14.02
CA SER A 38 -8.60 10.49 14.65
C SER A 38 -7.85 11.45 15.58
N GLY A 39 -8.33 12.69 15.65
CA GLY A 39 -7.98 13.62 16.72
C GLY A 39 -8.55 13.22 18.08
N ILE A 40 -9.54 12.30 18.10
CA ILE A 40 -10.10 11.75 19.34
C ILE A 40 -9.40 10.43 19.66
N VAL A 41 -8.79 10.33 20.84
CA VAL A 41 -8.05 9.14 21.28
C VAL A 41 -8.49 8.69 22.68
N MET A 42 -8.24 7.41 22.98
CA MET A 42 -8.37 6.86 24.32
C MET A 42 -6.98 6.78 24.94
N LEU A 43 -6.79 7.41 26.10
CA LEU A 43 -5.54 7.29 26.85
C LEU A 43 -5.50 5.95 27.62
N PRO A 44 -4.29 5.35 27.84
CA PRO A 44 -4.16 4.02 28.42
C PRO A 44 -4.86 3.81 29.78
N ASN A 45 -4.93 4.88 30.59
CA ASN A 45 -5.46 4.83 31.97
C ASN A 45 -6.79 5.57 32.10
N SER A 46 -7.48 5.83 30.99
CA SER A 46 -8.74 6.58 30.97
C SER A 46 -9.84 5.84 30.22
N ASN A 47 -11.05 5.96 30.72
CA ASN A 47 -12.27 5.48 30.04
C ASN A 47 -13.00 6.61 29.28
N LYS A 48 -12.35 7.77 29.13
CA LYS A 48 -12.92 8.92 28.41
C LYS A 48 -12.14 9.15 27.12
N PRO A 49 -12.81 9.59 26.04
CA PRO A 49 -12.13 10.10 24.87
C PRO A 49 -11.53 11.48 25.13
N TYR A 50 -10.40 11.78 24.51
CA TYR A 50 -9.70 13.07 24.56
C TYR A 50 -9.48 13.59 23.15
N ASN A 51 -9.67 14.89 22.95
CA ASN A 51 -9.33 15.56 21.70
C ASN A 51 -7.87 16.05 21.77
N ILE A 52 -6.95 15.33 21.14
CA ILE A 52 -5.52 15.66 21.13
C ILE A 52 -5.17 16.88 20.27
N LEU A 53 -6.14 17.45 19.56
CA LEU A 53 -5.95 18.71 18.80
C LEU A 53 -6.17 19.93 19.70
N GLU A 54 -6.88 19.77 20.82
CA GLU A 54 -7.26 20.85 21.76
C GLU A 54 -6.65 20.65 23.15
N ASP A 55 -6.32 19.41 23.53
CA ASP A 55 -5.79 19.03 24.85
C ASP A 55 -4.31 18.63 24.72
N GLU A 56 -3.42 19.57 25.07
CA GLU A 56 -1.96 19.39 24.99
C GLU A 56 -1.47 18.31 25.94
N ASP A 57 -2.06 18.15 27.13
CA ASP A 57 -1.67 17.13 28.08
C ASP A 57 -2.01 15.73 27.55
N ALA A 58 -3.20 15.57 26.98
CA ALA A 58 -3.61 14.33 26.31
C ALA A 58 -2.74 14.01 25.09
N TYR A 59 -2.38 15.03 24.29
CA TYR A 59 -1.45 14.87 23.19
C TYR A 59 -0.08 14.37 23.70
N ASN A 60 0.48 14.99 24.70
CA ASN A 60 1.77 14.60 25.25
C ASN A 60 1.75 13.18 25.83
N GLU A 61 0.67 12.78 26.53
CA GLU A 61 0.52 11.44 27.08
C GLU A 61 0.44 10.38 25.98
N ILE A 62 -0.36 10.59 24.92
CA ILE A 62 -0.48 9.63 23.83
C ILE A 62 0.82 9.51 23.02
N ILE A 63 1.54 10.61 22.81
CA ILE A 63 2.86 10.61 22.16
C ILE A 63 3.86 9.77 22.98
N GLU A 64 3.93 9.95 24.29
CA GLU A 64 4.83 9.13 25.14
C GLU A 64 4.41 7.64 25.12
N CYS A 65 3.11 7.34 25.06
CA CYS A 65 2.63 5.99 24.91
C CYS A 65 3.14 5.35 23.60
N TYR A 66 2.99 6.04 22.46
CA TYR A 66 3.48 5.55 21.16
C TYR A 66 5.01 5.47 21.12
N LYS A 67 5.75 6.44 21.68
CA LYS A 67 7.22 6.36 21.81
C LYS A 67 7.66 5.10 22.55
N ASN A 68 7.00 4.78 23.65
CA ASN A 68 7.29 3.58 24.42
C ASN A 68 6.95 2.29 23.64
N ARG A 69 5.83 2.26 22.89
CA ARG A 69 5.49 1.13 22.01
C ARG A 69 6.53 0.95 20.91
N ILE A 70 6.95 2.02 20.26
CA ILE A 70 7.99 2.01 19.21
C ILE A 70 9.32 1.50 19.78
N LYS A 71 9.76 2.00 20.95
CA LYS A 71 11.00 1.56 21.61
C LYS A 71 10.97 0.05 21.95
N LYS A 72 9.84 -0.44 22.43
CA LYS A 72 9.64 -1.85 22.83
C LYS A 72 9.39 -2.80 21.66
N ALA A 73 9.04 -2.30 20.48
CA ALA A 73 8.81 -3.15 19.30
C ALA A 73 10.05 -4.01 19.00
N ASN A 74 9.85 -5.32 18.81
CA ASN A 74 10.90 -6.30 18.55
C ASN A 74 10.83 -6.91 17.14
N SER A 75 9.84 -6.52 16.34
CA SER A 75 9.69 -6.93 14.95
C SER A 75 9.31 -5.76 14.05
N ILE A 76 9.58 -5.91 12.76
CA ILE A 76 9.17 -4.92 11.76
C ILE A 76 7.64 -4.87 11.62
N ASP A 77 6.95 -6.00 11.76
CA ASP A 77 5.49 -6.05 11.67
C ASP A 77 4.84 -5.17 12.73
N THR A 78 5.34 -5.23 13.98
CA THR A 78 4.83 -4.36 15.06
C THR A 78 4.89 -2.89 14.68
N LEU A 79 5.98 -2.45 14.05
CA LEU A 79 6.15 -1.07 13.59
C LEU A 79 5.27 -0.75 12.38
N PHE A 80 5.18 -1.68 11.43
CA PHE A 80 4.41 -1.51 10.20
C PHE A 80 2.90 -1.42 10.46
N TYR A 81 2.38 -2.17 11.42
CA TYR A 81 0.97 -2.09 11.82
C TYR A 81 0.61 -0.85 12.63
N MET A 82 1.59 -0.07 13.10
CA MET A 82 1.34 1.27 13.64
C MET A 82 1.09 2.31 12.55
N ILE A 83 1.48 2.02 11.30
CA ILE A 83 1.34 2.93 10.17
C ILE A 83 -0.02 2.71 9.50
N ARG A 84 -0.77 3.78 9.28
CA ARG A 84 -2.05 3.75 8.57
C ARG A 84 -1.91 3.23 7.14
N LYS A 85 -2.95 2.56 6.64
CA LYS A 85 -2.98 1.96 5.30
C LYS A 85 -2.55 2.92 4.20
N SER A 86 -3.04 4.17 4.25
CA SER A 86 -2.71 5.23 3.28
C SER A 86 -1.24 5.65 3.27
N TYR A 87 -0.48 5.34 4.32
CA TYR A 87 0.93 5.71 4.44
C TYR A 87 1.88 4.51 4.35
N LYS A 88 1.39 3.28 4.22
CA LYS A 88 2.23 2.08 4.22
C LYS A 88 3.26 2.08 3.07
N LEU A 89 2.85 2.42 1.84
CA LEU A 89 3.77 2.52 0.69
C LEU A 89 4.80 3.64 0.89
N THR A 90 4.36 4.79 1.38
CA THR A 90 5.25 5.89 1.78
C THR A 90 6.26 5.44 2.82
N PHE A 91 5.82 4.74 3.87
CA PHE A 91 6.70 4.20 4.91
C PHE A 91 7.74 3.25 4.34
N ILE A 92 7.34 2.29 3.50
CA ILE A 92 8.28 1.37 2.83
C ILE A 92 9.33 2.14 2.04
N LYS A 93 8.95 3.20 1.31
CA LYS A 93 9.89 4.04 0.57
C LYS A 93 11.02 4.59 1.46
N PHE A 94 10.71 4.98 2.70
CA PHE A 94 11.72 5.52 3.62
C PHE A 94 12.57 4.43 4.27
N ILE A 95 12.01 3.24 4.49
CA ILE A 95 12.70 2.17 5.21
C ILE A 95 13.31 1.09 4.31
N GLU A 96 13.05 1.06 2.98
CA GLU A 96 13.46 -0.02 2.07
C GLU A 96 14.95 -0.40 2.18
N LYS A 97 15.81 0.60 2.41
CA LYS A 97 17.26 0.38 2.52
C LYS A 97 17.68 -0.31 3.83
N TYR A 98 16.79 -0.37 4.81
CA TYR A 98 17.02 -1.00 6.12
C TYR A 98 16.36 -2.38 6.24
N LEU A 99 15.52 -2.76 5.27
CA LEU A 99 14.83 -4.05 5.27
C LEU A 99 15.72 -5.18 4.73
N SER A 100 15.49 -6.38 5.22
CA SER A 100 15.87 -7.62 4.52
C SER A 100 15.07 -7.74 3.23
N ILE A 101 15.49 -8.62 2.29
CA ILE A 101 14.70 -8.89 1.07
C ILE A 101 13.38 -9.56 1.42
N GLU A 102 13.36 -10.43 2.42
CA GLU A 102 12.17 -11.10 2.91
C GLU A 102 11.15 -10.10 3.45
N ASP A 103 11.55 -9.26 4.42
CA ASP A 103 10.67 -8.25 4.99
C ASP A 103 10.20 -7.23 3.95
N LEU A 104 11.08 -6.77 3.04
CA LEU A 104 10.67 -5.88 1.96
C LEU A 104 9.58 -6.52 1.10
N SER A 105 9.73 -7.81 0.78
CA SER A 105 8.77 -8.52 -0.06
C SER A 105 7.42 -8.66 0.62
N THR A 106 7.41 -9.12 1.85
CA THR A 106 6.18 -9.34 2.63
C THR A 106 5.44 -8.03 2.90
N LEU A 107 6.17 -6.99 3.34
CA LEU A 107 5.57 -5.69 3.64
C LEU A 107 5.06 -4.97 2.38
N LEU A 108 5.78 -5.09 1.25
CA LEU A 108 5.33 -4.50 -0.01
C LEU A 108 4.05 -5.16 -0.51
N ALA A 109 3.95 -6.49 -0.42
CA ALA A 109 2.74 -7.23 -0.77
C ALA A 109 1.56 -6.78 0.11
N GLU A 110 1.76 -6.71 1.42
CA GLU A 110 0.73 -6.25 2.37
C GLU A 110 0.31 -4.80 2.10
N ALA A 111 1.26 -3.88 1.92
CA ALA A 111 0.95 -2.48 1.62
C ALA A 111 0.19 -2.33 0.30
N TRP A 112 0.58 -3.08 -0.73
CA TRP A 112 -0.06 -3.04 -2.04
C TRP A 112 -1.49 -3.56 -1.98
N THR A 113 -1.68 -4.77 -1.47
CA THR A 113 -2.98 -5.45 -1.46
C THR A 113 -3.97 -4.86 -0.45
N SER A 114 -3.50 -4.22 0.63
CA SER A 114 -4.37 -3.54 1.60
C SER A 114 -4.75 -2.12 1.19
N SER A 115 -4.03 -1.50 0.23
CA SER A 115 -4.33 -0.15 -0.26
C SER A 115 -5.53 -0.14 -1.20
N GLU A 116 -6.42 0.86 -1.04
CA GLU A 116 -7.55 1.08 -1.96
C GLU A 116 -7.11 1.63 -3.32
N ASN A 117 -5.97 2.29 -3.39
CA ASN A 117 -5.50 2.94 -4.60
C ASN A 117 -3.97 3.05 -4.66
N PRO A 118 -3.25 1.91 -4.68
CA PRO A 118 -1.79 1.90 -4.64
C PRO A 118 -1.16 2.57 -5.87
N ASN A 119 -1.91 2.69 -6.96
CA ASN A 119 -1.47 3.31 -8.21
C ASN A 119 -1.48 4.85 -8.19
N GLN A 120 -2.01 5.47 -7.13
CA GLN A 120 -2.14 6.93 -6.99
C GLN A 120 -1.62 7.43 -5.64
N ASP A 121 -0.67 6.72 -5.04
CA ASP A 121 0.02 7.21 -3.83
C ASP A 121 0.71 8.54 -4.15
N VAL A 122 0.44 9.56 -3.33
CA VAL A 122 0.95 10.92 -3.55
C VAL A 122 2.46 11.04 -3.33
N ASN A 123 3.03 10.14 -2.55
CA ASN A 123 4.43 10.16 -2.14
C ASN A 123 5.30 9.12 -2.89
N VAL A 124 4.68 8.13 -3.54
CA VAL A 124 5.40 7.01 -4.17
C VAL A 124 4.99 6.88 -5.64
N SER A 125 5.87 7.27 -6.54
CA SER A 125 5.61 7.17 -7.97
C SER A 125 5.60 5.72 -8.48
N LEU A 126 4.92 5.45 -9.60
CA LEU A 126 4.91 4.13 -10.25
C LEU A 126 6.33 3.63 -10.61
N THR A 127 7.25 4.54 -10.92
CA THR A 127 8.66 4.20 -11.15
C THR A 127 9.32 3.69 -9.87
N GLN A 128 9.06 4.31 -8.73
CA GLN A 128 9.57 3.87 -7.43
C GLN A 128 8.95 2.53 -7.03
N LEU A 129 7.64 2.36 -7.21
CA LEU A 129 6.95 1.08 -6.98
C LEU A 129 7.56 -0.04 -7.84
N THR A 130 7.71 0.20 -9.15
CA THR A 130 8.35 -0.77 -10.06
C THR A 130 9.74 -1.16 -9.58
N ARG A 131 10.55 -0.20 -9.11
CA ARG A 131 11.88 -0.46 -8.56
C ARG A 131 11.81 -1.30 -7.28
N MET A 132 10.88 -1.01 -6.38
CA MET A 132 10.68 -1.77 -5.14
C MET A 132 10.28 -3.20 -5.46
N PHE A 133 9.28 -3.43 -6.32
CA PHE A 133 8.89 -4.78 -6.76
C PHE A 133 10.04 -5.57 -7.38
N LYS A 134 10.89 -4.93 -8.20
CA LYS A 134 12.06 -5.58 -8.80
C LYS A 134 13.13 -6.01 -7.79
N LYS A 135 13.16 -5.41 -6.60
CA LYS A 135 14.07 -5.78 -5.50
C LYS A 135 13.55 -6.93 -4.64
N THR A 136 12.27 -7.26 -4.74
CA THR A 136 11.66 -8.31 -3.92
C THR A 136 12.04 -9.71 -4.41
N ASN A 137 11.89 -10.68 -3.50
CA ASN A 137 11.89 -12.09 -3.84
C ASN A 137 10.45 -12.57 -3.99
N LYS A 138 10.12 -13.12 -5.14
CA LYS A 138 8.78 -13.56 -5.50
C LYS A 138 8.18 -14.60 -4.53
N LYS A 139 9.02 -15.45 -3.93
CA LYS A 139 8.58 -16.45 -2.94
C LYS A 139 8.09 -15.83 -1.63
N TYR A 140 8.62 -14.67 -1.24
CA TYR A 140 8.18 -13.94 -0.06
C TYR A 140 7.12 -12.90 -0.38
N LEU A 141 7.06 -12.47 -1.66
CA LEU A 141 6.09 -11.47 -2.12
C LEU A 141 4.68 -12.05 -2.28
N MET A 142 4.58 -13.30 -2.70
CA MET A 142 3.33 -14.01 -3.02
C MET A 142 3.10 -15.16 -2.02
N THR A 143 1.84 -15.55 -1.81
CA THR A 143 1.54 -16.82 -1.15
C THR A 143 2.01 -18.00 -2.01
N GLU A 144 2.04 -19.21 -1.46
CA GLU A 144 2.41 -20.40 -2.24
C GLU A 144 1.48 -20.59 -3.45
N GLU A 145 0.18 -20.43 -3.26
CA GLU A 145 -0.83 -20.53 -4.33
C GLU A 145 -0.64 -19.43 -5.39
N GLU A 146 -0.45 -18.18 -4.97
CA GLU A 146 -0.18 -17.05 -5.88
C GLU A 146 1.11 -17.28 -6.66
N TYR A 147 2.14 -17.80 -6.02
CA TYR A 147 3.42 -18.10 -6.65
C TYR A 147 3.33 -19.26 -7.65
N GLU A 148 2.51 -20.28 -7.37
CA GLU A 148 2.23 -21.38 -8.29
C GLU A 148 1.51 -20.86 -9.54
N ILE A 149 0.46 -20.06 -9.39
CA ILE A 149 -0.25 -19.43 -10.52
C ILE A 149 0.71 -18.56 -11.33
N TYR A 150 1.52 -17.72 -10.68
CA TYR A 150 2.54 -16.90 -11.33
C TYR A 150 3.50 -17.76 -12.18
N ASN A 151 3.96 -18.90 -11.66
CA ASN A 151 4.87 -19.80 -12.37
C ASN A 151 4.22 -20.49 -13.57
N ASN A 152 2.91 -20.66 -13.57
CA ASN A 152 2.12 -21.27 -14.64
C ASN A 152 1.56 -20.26 -15.65
N LEU A 153 1.82 -18.95 -15.49
CA LEU A 153 1.43 -17.96 -16.49
C LEU A 153 2.05 -18.30 -17.87
N PRO A 154 1.30 -18.15 -18.96
CA PRO A 154 1.84 -18.27 -20.32
C PRO A 154 2.94 -17.23 -20.58
N GLU A 155 3.84 -17.52 -21.52
CA GLU A 155 4.90 -16.56 -21.88
C GLU A 155 4.34 -15.23 -22.38
N THR A 156 3.19 -15.28 -23.07
CA THR A 156 2.47 -14.09 -23.54
C THR A 156 0.98 -14.31 -23.35
N PHE A 157 0.27 -13.34 -22.82
CA PHE A 157 -1.16 -13.44 -22.52
C PHE A 157 -1.84 -12.07 -22.52
N THR A 158 -3.16 -12.09 -22.69
CA THR A 158 -4.00 -10.89 -22.65
C THR A 158 -4.30 -10.49 -21.21
N VAL A 159 -4.23 -9.19 -20.94
CA VAL A 159 -4.63 -8.58 -19.66
C VAL A 159 -5.59 -7.43 -19.89
N TYR A 160 -6.43 -7.20 -18.89
CA TYR A 160 -7.46 -6.15 -18.90
C TYR A 160 -7.27 -5.24 -17.68
N ARG A 161 -7.68 -3.98 -17.82
CA ARG A 161 -7.72 -3.03 -16.73
C ARG A 161 -8.99 -2.19 -16.81
N GLY A 162 -9.81 -2.25 -15.77
CA GLY A 162 -10.92 -1.33 -15.59
C GLY A 162 -10.43 0.01 -15.07
N VAL A 163 -10.76 1.09 -15.77
CA VAL A 163 -10.40 2.46 -15.40
C VAL A 163 -11.69 3.21 -15.09
N ALA A 164 -12.00 3.35 -13.81
CA ALA A 164 -13.09 4.19 -13.35
C ALA A 164 -12.75 5.69 -13.49
N SER A 165 -13.78 6.55 -13.48
CA SER A 165 -13.59 7.99 -13.53
C SER A 165 -12.62 8.48 -12.44
N GLY A 166 -11.68 9.37 -12.78
CA GLY A 166 -10.68 9.91 -11.87
C GLY A 166 -9.55 8.94 -11.47
N ARG A 167 -9.55 7.70 -11.99
CA ARG A 167 -8.46 6.74 -11.72
C ARG A 167 -7.33 6.86 -12.73
N ASN A 168 -6.11 6.54 -12.27
CA ASN A 168 -4.92 6.61 -13.13
C ASN A 168 -4.99 5.55 -14.25
N PRO A 169 -5.08 5.95 -15.54
CA PRO A 169 -5.11 4.99 -16.64
C PRO A 169 -3.79 4.23 -16.85
N LYS A 170 -2.68 4.75 -16.31
CA LYS A 170 -1.35 4.14 -16.40
C LYS A 170 -1.00 3.33 -15.16
N GLY A 171 -1.99 2.83 -14.42
CA GLY A 171 -1.77 2.03 -13.23
C GLY A 171 -1.13 0.68 -13.53
N MET A 172 -0.54 0.07 -12.50
CA MET A 172 0.19 -1.20 -12.58
C MET A 172 -0.71 -2.43 -12.34
N SER A 173 -1.95 -2.26 -11.86
CA SER A 173 -2.89 -3.35 -11.58
C SER A 173 -3.67 -3.72 -12.81
N TRP A 174 -3.49 -4.94 -13.29
CA TRP A 174 -4.18 -5.55 -14.44
C TRP A 174 -4.77 -6.90 -14.02
N THR A 175 -5.64 -7.49 -14.79
CA THR A 175 -6.23 -8.82 -14.53
C THR A 175 -6.39 -9.60 -15.83
N GLN A 176 -6.41 -10.94 -15.75
CA GLN A 176 -6.78 -11.78 -16.88
C GLN A 176 -8.30 -11.90 -17.06
N SER A 177 -9.08 -11.49 -16.06
CA SER A 177 -10.54 -11.55 -16.06
C SER A 177 -11.16 -10.26 -16.62
N LEU A 178 -11.83 -10.38 -17.77
CA LEU A 178 -12.61 -9.26 -18.34
C LEU A 178 -13.73 -8.82 -17.37
N GLU A 179 -14.35 -9.76 -16.65
CA GLU A 179 -15.42 -9.46 -15.69
C GLU A 179 -14.92 -8.64 -14.50
N VAL A 180 -13.75 -8.99 -13.97
CA VAL A 180 -13.10 -8.19 -12.92
C VAL A 180 -12.79 -6.79 -13.45
N ALA A 181 -12.26 -6.67 -14.66
CA ALA A 181 -11.99 -5.35 -15.27
C ALA A 181 -13.29 -4.54 -15.48
N LYS A 182 -14.40 -5.16 -15.90
CA LYS A 182 -15.71 -4.51 -16.00
C LYS A 182 -16.18 -4.00 -14.64
N TRP A 183 -16.03 -4.80 -13.59
CA TRP A 183 -16.40 -4.40 -12.24
C TRP A 183 -15.60 -3.16 -11.80
N PHE A 184 -14.29 -3.14 -12.00
CA PHE A 184 -13.44 -1.98 -11.68
C PHE A 184 -13.76 -0.75 -12.51
N SER A 185 -14.12 -0.89 -13.80
CA SER A 185 -14.49 0.24 -14.65
C SER A 185 -15.80 0.91 -14.20
N ASN A 186 -16.67 0.17 -13.52
CA ASN A 186 -17.95 0.67 -13.01
C ASN A 186 -17.93 1.09 -11.54
N ARG A 187 -16.85 0.78 -10.81
CA ARG A 187 -16.71 1.10 -9.39
C ARG A 187 -16.52 2.60 -9.20
N PHE A 188 -17.33 3.21 -8.31
CA PHE A 188 -17.27 4.64 -7.98
C PHE A 188 -17.49 5.59 -9.16
N ASN A 189 -18.28 5.22 -10.13
CA ASN A 189 -18.66 6.07 -11.26
C ASN A 189 -19.75 7.09 -10.85
N TYR A 190 -19.35 8.21 -10.29
CA TYR A 190 -20.21 9.34 -9.93
C TYR A 190 -20.72 10.08 -11.20
N GLY A 191 -21.53 9.40 -12.01
CA GLY A 191 -22.11 9.97 -13.25
C GLY A 191 -21.23 9.94 -14.49
N ASN A 192 -19.96 9.58 -14.40
CA ASN A 192 -19.05 9.42 -15.53
C ASN A 192 -18.79 7.94 -15.80
N LYS A 193 -18.84 7.53 -17.08
CA LYS A 193 -18.53 6.14 -17.46
C LYS A 193 -17.04 5.88 -17.39
N GLY A 194 -16.65 4.79 -16.72
CA GLY A 194 -15.32 4.23 -16.87
C GLY A 194 -15.16 3.50 -18.19
N TYR A 195 -13.97 2.99 -18.47
CA TYR A 195 -13.64 2.22 -19.66
C TYR A 195 -12.71 1.07 -19.32
N ILE A 196 -12.55 0.15 -20.26
CA ILE A 196 -11.65 -0.99 -20.12
C ILE A 196 -10.49 -0.82 -21.08
N GLN A 197 -9.29 -1.02 -20.59
CA GLN A 197 -8.10 -1.20 -21.41
C GLN A 197 -7.83 -2.70 -21.56
N GLN A 198 -7.43 -3.11 -22.76
CA GLN A 198 -6.86 -4.42 -23.06
C GLN A 198 -5.41 -4.24 -23.51
N ALA A 199 -4.55 -5.19 -23.14
CA ALA A 199 -3.15 -5.20 -23.56
C ALA A 199 -2.60 -6.62 -23.64
N THR A 200 -1.43 -6.76 -24.26
CA THR A 200 -0.63 -7.98 -24.26
C THR A 200 0.50 -7.86 -23.25
N ALA A 201 0.58 -8.80 -22.31
CA ALA A 201 1.61 -8.91 -21.29
C ALA A 201 2.58 -10.04 -21.60
N ASN A 202 3.87 -9.85 -21.26
CA ASN A 202 4.87 -10.92 -21.25
C ASN A 202 5.13 -11.33 -19.79
N LYS A 203 5.16 -12.62 -19.51
CA LYS A 203 5.42 -13.18 -18.17
C LYS A 203 6.69 -12.63 -17.53
N LYS A 204 7.77 -12.46 -18.29
CA LYS A 204 9.04 -11.90 -17.79
C LYS A 204 8.92 -10.50 -17.19
N ASP A 205 7.89 -9.75 -17.59
CA ASP A 205 7.66 -8.37 -17.17
C ASP A 205 6.68 -8.28 -15.98
N VAL A 206 6.05 -9.40 -15.60
CA VAL A 206 5.15 -9.48 -14.44
C VAL A 206 5.94 -9.33 -13.15
N LEU A 207 5.56 -8.34 -12.35
CA LEU A 207 6.20 -8.02 -11.08
C LEU A 207 5.64 -8.86 -9.92
N ALA A 208 4.33 -9.14 -9.94
CA ALA A 208 3.64 -10.00 -8.98
C ALA A 208 2.31 -10.47 -9.54
N TYR A 209 1.78 -11.54 -8.95
CA TYR A 209 0.39 -11.97 -9.06
C TYR A 209 -0.22 -11.98 -7.66
N PHE A 210 -1.39 -11.37 -7.48
CA PHE A 210 -2.11 -11.37 -6.19
C PHE A 210 -3.58 -11.77 -6.39
N ASN A 211 -4.07 -12.65 -5.53
CA ASN A 211 -5.49 -13.04 -5.53
C ASN A 211 -6.16 -12.96 -4.15
N ARG A 212 -5.62 -12.17 -3.23
CA ARG A 212 -6.11 -12.04 -1.85
C ARG A 212 -7.51 -11.46 -1.72
N ARG A 213 -8.06 -10.91 -2.81
CA ARG A 213 -9.39 -10.30 -2.88
C ARG A 213 -10.20 -10.83 -4.06
N ASP A 214 -9.84 -12.00 -4.59
CA ASP A 214 -10.45 -12.61 -5.78
C ASP A 214 -10.43 -11.70 -7.03
N GLU A 215 -9.33 -10.91 -7.16
CA GLU A 215 -9.18 -9.93 -8.24
C GLU A 215 -8.28 -10.42 -9.38
N ASP A 216 -7.63 -11.58 -9.26
CA ASP A 216 -6.66 -12.10 -10.24
C ASP A 216 -5.67 -11.03 -10.70
N GLU A 217 -5.09 -10.29 -9.74
CA GLU A 217 -4.32 -9.09 -10.02
C GLU A 217 -2.92 -9.42 -10.56
N ILE A 218 -2.64 -8.96 -11.78
CA ILE A 218 -1.32 -8.95 -12.41
C ILE A 218 -0.69 -7.58 -12.17
N VAL A 219 0.39 -7.51 -11.41
CA VAL A 219 1.14 -6.28 -11.21
C VAL A 219 2.22 -6.18 -12.30
N ILE A 220 2.10 -5.18 -13.17
CA ILE A 220 3.01 -4.97 -14.29
C ILE A 220 3.17 -3.48 -14.59
N ASN A 221 4.38 -3.04 -14.96
CA ASN A 221 4.57 -1.66 -15.42
C ASN A 221 3.94 -1.49 -16.80
N VAL A 222 3.05 -0.50 -16.94
CA VAL A 222 2.36 -0.21 -18.20
C VAL A 222 3.31 -0.02 -19.39
N LYS A 223 4.53 0.44 -19.15
CA LYS A 223 5.56 0.61 -20.20
C LYS A 223 6.05 -0.70 -20.81
N ASN A 224 5.76 -1.82 -20.16
CA ASN A 224 6.15 -3.16 -20.60
C ASN A 224 4.99 -3.92 -21.24
N LEU A 225 3.85 -3.27 -21.40
CA LEU A 225 2.67 -3.82 -22.10
C LEU A 225 2.73 -3.46 -23.59
N ASN A 226 2.21 -4.34 -24.42
CA ASN A 226 2.08 -4.14 -25.86
C ASN A 226 0.61 -4.02 -26.26
N ASP A 227 0.35 -3.44 -27.42
CA ASP A 227 -0.97 -3.38 -28.06
C ASP A 227 -2.10 -2.86 -27.15
N ILE A 228 -1.81 -1.83 -26.34
CA ILE A 228 -2.82 -1.26 -25.45
C ILE A 228 -3.93 -0.59 -26.27
N CYS A 229 -5.16 -1.07 -26.11
CA CYS A 229 -6.36 -0.49 -26.72
C CYS A 229 -7.48 -0.32 -25.69
N ILE A 230 -8.49 0.49 -26.03
CA ILE A 230 -9.73 0.64 -25.26
C ILE A 230 -10.80 -0.21 -25.89
N LEU A 231 -11.53 -1.00 -25.07
CA LEU A 231 -12.65 -1.82 -25.47
C LEU A 231 -13.97 -1.06 -25.44
#